data_b8b058c77a69bbd3e209649e4d83d372
#
_entry.id   b8b058c77a69bbd3e209649e4d83d372
#
_cell.length_a   1.000
_cell.length_b   1.000
_cell.length_c   1.000
_cell.angle_alpha   90.00
_cell.angle_beta   90.00
_cell.angle_gamma   90.00
#
_symmetry.space_group_name_H-M   'P 1'
#
loop_
_entity.id
_entity.type
_entity.pdbx_description
1 polymer ?
#
loop_
_entity_poly.entity_id
_entity_poly.type
_entity_poly.pdbx_seq_one_letter_code
_entity_poly.pdbx_strand_id
1 'polypeptide(L)'
;MRVFLKSLTGLVIICILAGVIVFFLAKSRLPDMIASKLSKTLQVAVEIGDVNFTLSTIKIDNLEIGNPRNFKLEHAFTVHEILIQAPLTNYLKKDIVIDEITLNNVYIGLEFESPQGTSGNWTTIMTNTQKAQDQSTPSSSNKTVLIKRLVLNNIDADLLYQSDGKVRHLPTIPQIVLVNISSQGGNVMDQLMNSALGQMLKEIFIRENLKEIFDKIFQQIPGSDPVK
;
A
#
# COMPACT_ATOMS: atom_id res chain seq x y z
N MET A 1 -40.93 -18.70 -36.07
CA MET A 1 -40.70 -18.72 -34.63
C MET A 1 -39.39 -19.47 -34.21
N ARG A 2 -39.14 -20.69 -34.66
CA ARG A 2 -37.90 -21.47 -34.26
C ARG A 2 -36.58 -20.84 -34.74
N VAL A 3 -36.54 -20.15 -35.90
CA VAL A 3 -35.34 -19.48 -36.43
C VAL A 3 -35.03 -18.22 -35.64
N PHE A 4 -36.03 -17.45 -35.24
CA PHE A 4 -35.87 -16.24 -34.42
C PHE A 4 -35.35 -16.57 -33.03
N LEU A 5 -35.82 -17.66 -32.43
CA LEU A 5 -35.34 -18.13 -31.13
C LEU A 5 -33.86 -18.55 -31.17
N LYS A 6 -33.41 -19.25 -32.22
CA LYS A 6 -32.01 -19.64 -32.42
C LYS A 6 -31.09 -18.43 -32.65
N SER A 7 -31.58 -17.41 -33.38
CA SER A 7 -30.83 -16.16 -33.58
C SER A 7 -30.68 -15.36 -32.28
N LEU A 8 -31.71 -15.29 -31.45
CA LEU A 8 -31.67 -14.62 -30.15
C LEU A 8 -30.73 -15.32 -29.19
N THR A 9 -30.74 -16.66 -29.12
CA THR A 9 -29.85 -17.43 -28.32
C THR A 9 -28.37 -17.22 -28.73
N GLY A 10 -28.10 -17.18 -30.04
CA GLY A 10 -26.75 -16.87 -30.55
C GLY A 10 -26.26 -15.49 -30.16
N LEU A 11 -27.13 -14.47 -30.24
CA LEU A 11 -26.77 -13.11 -29.79
C LEU A 11 -26.45 -13.03 -28.29
N VAL A 12 -27.26 -13.68 -27.47
CA VAL A 12 -27.00 -13.73 -25.99
C VAL A 12 -25.68 -14.40 -25.69
N ILE A 13 -25.33 -15.49 -26.35
CA ILE A 13 -24.04 -16.17 -26.16
C ILE A 13 -22.87 -15.25 -26.57
N ILE A 14 -22.99 -14.54 -27.69
CA ILE A 14 -21.96 -13.59 -28.14
C ILE A 14 -21.78 -12.46 -27.11
N CYS A 15 -22.87 -11.90 -26.57
CA CYS A 15 -22.82 -10.85 -25.55
C CYS A 15 -22.14 -11.35 -24.24
N ILE A 16 -22.47 -12.58 -23.85
CA ILE A 16 -21.81 -13.19 -22.66
C ILE A 16 -20.32 -13.38 -22.91
N LEU A 17 -19.91 -13.93 -24.05
CA LEU A 17 -18.51 -14.13 -24.41
C LEU A 17 -17.77 -12.79 -24.49
N ALA A 18 -18.36 -11.77 -25.12
CA ALA A 18 -17.78 -10.43 -25.17
C ALA A 18 -17.61 -9.84 -23.76
N GLY A 19 -18.61 -9.96 -22.90
CA GLY A 19 -18.55 -9.53 -21.50
C GLY A 19 -17.43 -10.23 -20.71
N VAL A 20 -17.27 -11.54 -20.89
CA VAL A 20 -16.19 -12.33 -20.28
C VAL A 20 -14.82 -11.86 -20.78
N ILE A 21 -14.66 -11.65 -22.09
CA ILE A 21 -13.38 -11.17 -22.67
C ILE A 21 -13.05 -9.78 -22.11
N VAL A 22 -14.00 -8.84 -22.08
CA VAL A 22 -13.80 -7.48 -21.53
C VAL A 22 -13.42 -7.57 -20.04
N PHE A 23 -14.07 -8.45 -19.28
CA PHE A 23 -13.76 -8.68 -17.87
C PHE A 23 -12.32 -9.17 -17.68
N PHE A 24 -11.87 -10.17 -18.45
CA PHE A 24 -10.51 -10.68 -18.39
C PHE A 24 -9.47 -9.65 -18.82
N LEU A 25 -9.75 -8.85 -19.87
CA LEU A 25 -8.87 -7.78 -20.32
C LEU A 25 -8.77 -6.65 -19.29
N ALA A 26 -9.86 -6.29 -18.62
CA ALA A 26 -9.86 -5.31 -17.55
C ALA A 26 -9.06 -5.84 -16.35
N LYS A 27 -9.25 -7.10 -15.96
CA LYS A 27 -8.52 -7.75 -14.87
C LYS A 27 -7.01 -7.74 -15.10
N SER A 28 -6.54 -8.07 -16.31
CA SER A 28 -5.10 -8.13 -16.63
C SER A 28 -4.38 -6.78 -16.55
N ARG A 29 -5.11 -5.66 -16.59
CA ARG A 29 -4.54 -4.30 -16.48
C ARG A 29 -4.63 -3.70 -15.09
N LEU A 30 -5.32 -4.33 -14.17
CA LEU A 30 -5.49 -3.82 -12.80
C LEU A 30 -4.16 -3.69 -12.05
N PRO A 31 -3.23 -4.68 -12.08
CA PRO A 31 -1.94 -4.54 -11.44
C PRO A 31 -1.19 -3.30 -11.92
N ASP A 32 -1.06 -3.12 -13.24
CA ASP A 32 -0.35 -1.99 -13.84
C ASP A 32 -0.99 -0.64 -13.50
N MET A 33 -2.32 -0.58 -13.49
CA MET A 33 -3.04 0.66 -13.14
C MET A 33 -2.82 1.06 -11.68
N ILE A 34 -2.87 0.10 -10.75
CA ILE A 34 -2.61 0.34 -9.33
C ILE A 34 -1.14 0.70 -9.13
N ALA A 35 -0.22 -0.06 -9.69
CA ALA A 35 1.21 0.18 -9.64
C ALA A 35 1.58 1.57 -10.17
N SER A 36 1.05 1.95 -11.34
CA SER A 36 1.28 3.29 -11.92
C SER A 36 0.76 4.42 -11.02
N LYS A 37 -0.40 4.26 -10.39
CA LYS A 37 -0.94 5.27 -9.47
C LYS A 37 -0.08 5.38 -8.21
N LEU A 38 0.30 4.27 -7.60
CA LEU A 38 1.19 4.24 -6.45
C LEU A 38 2.56 4.83 -6.79
N SER A 39 3.14 4.45 -7.94
CA SER A 39 4.42 4.98 -8.41
C SER A 39 4.40 6.50 -8.56
N LYS A 40 3.32 7.07 -9.09
CA LYS A 40 3.14 8.53 -9.19
C LYS A 40 3.03 9.20 -7.82
N THR A 41 2.32 8.58 -6.88
CA THR A 41 2.14 9.13 -5.53
C THR A 41 3.43 9.06 -4.71
N LEU A 42 4.10 7.92 -4.73
CA LEU A 42 5.33 7.66 -3.96
C LEU A 42 6.59 8.21 -4.65
N GLN A 43 6.51 8.49 -5.96
CA GLN A 43 7.62 8.89 -6.84
C GLN A 43 8.80 7.90 -6.84
N VAL A 44 8.47 6.62 -6.76
CA VAL A 44 9.39 5.49 -6.89
C VAL A 44 8.79 4.43 -7.81
N ALA A 45 9.59 3.47 -8.26
CA ALA A 45 9.08 2.32 -8.99
C ALA A 45 8.17 1.50 -8.08
N VAL A 46 7.02 1.08 -8.60
CA VAL A 46 6.10 0.16 -7.93
C VAL A 46 5.71 -0.91 -8.92
N GLU A 47 5.80 -2.16 -8.48
CA GLU A 47 5.42 -3.33 -9.26
C GLU A 47 4.41 -4.17 -8.48
N ILE A 48 3.47 -4.77 -9.18
CA ILE A 48 2.44 -5.66 -8.64
C ILE A 48 2.32 -6.86 -9.58
N GLY A 49 2.47 -8.07 -9.03
CA GLY A 49 2.41 -9.28 -9.83
C GLY A 49 0.99 -9.59 -10.32
N ASP A 50 0.05 -9.79 -9.42
CA ASP A 50 -1.34 -10.08 -9.79
C ASP A 50 -2.34 -9.47 -8.79
N VAL A 51 -3.57 -9.28 -9.27
CA VAL A 51 -4.70 -8.82 -8.46
C VAL A 51 -5.90 -9.71 -8.73
N ASN A 52 -6.33 -10.42 -7.72
CA ASN A 52 -7.50 -11.27 -7.74
C ASN A 52 -8.57 -10.74 -6.78
N PHE A 53 -9.84 -10.91 -7.12
CA PHE A 53 -10.93 -10.50 -6.27
C PHE A 53 -12.11 -11.47 -6.32
N THR A 54 -12.76 -11.60 -5.19
CA THR A 54 -14.03 -12.30 -4.99
C THR A 54 -15.08 -11.31 -4.50
N LEU A 55 -16.25 -11.76 -4.09
CA LEU A 55 -17.30 -10.89 -3.55
C LEU A 55 -16.93 -10.23 -2.20
N SER A 56 -15.95 -10.79 -1.49
CA SER A 56 -15.58 -10.32 -0.15
C SER A 56 -14.07 -10.18 0.09
N THR A 57 -13.24 -10.53 -0.88
CA THR A 57 -11.79 -10.50 -0.72
C THR A 57 -11.11 -9.95 -1.96
N ILE A 58 -10.13 -9.08 -1.76
CA ILE A 58 -9.16 -8.68 -2.78
C ILE A 58 -7.82 -9.28 -2.36
N LYS A 59 -7.18 -10.00 -3.26
CA LYS A 59 -5.84 -10.56 -3.10
C LYS A 59 -4.90 -9.86 -4.07
N ILE A 60 -3.78 -9.38 -3.55
CA ILE A 60 -2.68 -8.80 -4.34
C ILE A 60 -1.46 -9.65 -4.09
N ASP A 61 -0.84 -10.13 -5.14
CA ASP A 61 0.39 -10.92 -5.09
C ASP A 61 1.58 -10.07 -5.53
N ASN A 62 2.70 -10.20 -4.80
CA ASN A 62 4.00 -9.59 -5.10
C ASN A 62 3.92 -8.07 -5.33
N LEU A 63 3.65 -7.32 -4.27
CA LEU A 63 3.83 -5.87 -4.27
C LEU A 63 5.29 -5.54 -3.98
N GLU A 64 5.93 -4.77 -4.84
CA GLU A 64 7.29 -4.28 -4.68
C GLU A 64 7.32 -2.75 -4.83
N ILE A 65 7.92 -2.08 -3.86
CA ILE A 65 8.15 -0.64 -3.84
C ILE A 65 9.65 -0.41 -3.82
N GLY A 66 10.17 0.10 -4.92
CA GLY A 66 11.58 0.41 -5.07
C GLY A 66 12.01 1.58 -4.18
N ASN A 67 13.30 1.75 -4.03
CA ASN A 67 13.86 2.88 -3.32
C ASN A 67 13.89 4.16 -4.19
N PRO A 68 13.84 5.35 -3.56
CA PRO A 68 14.13 6.59 -4.26
C PRO A 68 15.55 6.60 -4.84
N ARG A 69 15.79 7.45 -5.83
CA ARG A 69 17.13 7.59 -6.43
C ARG A 69 18.17 7.94 -5.36
N ASN A 70 19.39 7.42 -5.51
CA ASN A 70 20.55 7.59 -4.62
C ASN A 70 20.51 6.74 -3.33
N PHE A 71 19.53 5.88 -3.13
CA PHE A 71 19.56 4.85 -2.11
C PHE A 71 20.06 3.53 -2.70
N LYS A 72 20.70 2.69 -1.88
CA LYS A 72 21.45 1.49 -2.31
C LYS A 72 20.67 0.20 -2.17
N LEU A 73 19.77 0.13 -1.18
CA LEU A 73 18.88 -1.02 -1.05
C LEU A 73 17.96 -1.07 -2.27
N GLU A 74 17.73 -2.24 -2.80
CA GLU A 74 16.93 -2.44 -4.01
C GLU A 74 15.47 -2.02 -3.79
N HIS A 75 14.89 -2.45 -2.69
CA HIS A 75 13.51 -2.16 -2.34
C HIS A 75 13.39 -1.40 -1.01
N ALA A 76 12.47 -0.45 -0.94
CA ALA A 76 12.03 0.13 0.31
C ALA A 76 11.04 -0.79 1.02
N PHE A 77 10.20 -1.51 0.25
CA PHE A 77 9.16 -2.37 0.78
C PHE A 77 8.78 -3.45 -0.22
N THR A 78 8.62 -4.68 0.26
CA THR A 78 7.99 -5.74 -0.53
C THR A 78 7.02 -6.54 0.32
N VAL A 79 5.98 -7.08 -0.32
CA VAL A 79 5.02 -8.00 0.29
C VAL A 79 4.69 -9.11 -0.69
N HIS A 80 4.83 -10.34 -0.24
CA HIS A 80 4.50 -11.47 -1.10
C HIS A 80 3.00 -11.60 -1.35
N GLU A 81 2.18 -11.38 -0.33
CA GLU A 81 0.72 -11.50 -0.45
C GLU A 81 0.01 -10.47 0.44
N ILE A 82 -0.98 -9.79 -0.13
CA ILE A 82 -1.89 -8.90 0.59
C ILE A 82 -3.31 -9.44 0.42
N LEU A 83 -3.99 -9.68 1.53
CA LEU A 83 -5.40 -10.07 1.58
C LEU A 83 -6.22 -8.95 2.20
N ILE A 84 -7.19 -8.42 1.45
CA ILE A 84 -8.10 -7.37 1.91
C ILE A 84 -9.50 -7.98 2.04
N GLN A 85 -10.01 -8.06 3.26
CA GLN A 85 -11.32 -8.65 3.55
C GLN A 85 -12.34 -7.54 3.77
N ALA A 86 -13.21 -7.36 2.79
CA ALA A 86 -14.37 -6.48 2.87
C ALA A 86 -15.37 -6.85 1.76
N PRO A 87 -16.68 -6.83 2.04
CA PRO A 87 -17.68 -6.98 0.99
C PRO A 87 -17.49 -5.93 -0.09
N LEU A 88 -17.52 -6.32 -1.39
CA LEU A 88 -17.33 -5.38 -2.50
C LEU A 88 -18.30 -4.20 -2.47
N THR A 89 -19.51 -4.41 -1.92
CA THR A 89 -20.50 -3.36 -1.73
C THR A 89 -20.05 -2.25 -0.78
N ASN A 90 -19.09 -2.53 0.12
CA ASN A 90 -18.55 -1.51 1.04
C ASN A 90 -17.77 -0.42 0.30
N TYR A 91 -17.11 -0.75 -0.83
CA TYR A 91 -16.35 0.21 -1.63
C TYR A 91 -17.23 1.24 -2.36
N LEU A 92 -18.55 0.95 -2.47
CA LEU A 92 -19.54 1.87 -3.06
C LEU A 92 -20.10 2.86 -2.03
N LYS A 93 -19.86 2.63 -0.73
CA LYS A 93 -20.34 3.49 0.36
C LYS A 93 -19.49 4.74 0.50
N LYS A 94 -20.03 5.76 1.17
CA LYS A 94 -19.28 6.95 1.57
C LYS A 94 -18.25 6.59 2.64
N ASP A 95 -18.66 5.79 3.61
CA ASP A 95 -17.81 5.29 4.67
C ASP A 95 -17.45 3.84 4.35
N ILE A 96 -16.21 3.66 3.88
CA ILE A 96 -15.67 2.36 3.51
C ILE A 96 -15.13 1.68 4.76
N VAL A 97 -15.65 0.51 5.07
CA VAL A 97 -15.16 -0.29 6.19
C VAL A 97 -14.51 -1.55 5.64
N ILE A 98 -13.25 -1.73 5.98
CA ILE A 98 -12.44 -2.91 5.70
C ILE A 98 -12.29 -3.68 7.01
N ASP A 99 -12.71 -4.95 7.02
CA ASP A 99 -12.69 -5.75 8.23
C ASP A 99 -11.27 -6.14 8.62
N GLU A 100 -10.49 -6.62 7.64
CA GLU A 100 -9.09 -6.98 7.85
C GLU A 100 -8.26 -6.76 6.59
N ILE A 101 -7.01 -6.32 6.79
CA ILE A 101 -5.95 -6.39 5.79
C ILE A 101 -4.83 -7.23 6.38
N THR A 102 -4.44 -8.30 5.69
CA THR A 102 -3.32 -9.16 6.08
C THR A 102 -2.21 -9.05 5.04
N LEU A 103 -0.99 -8.75 5.49
CA LEU A 103 0.23 -8.72 4.69
C LEU A 103 1.11 -9.90 5.11
N ASN A 104 1.48 -10.76 4.19
CA ASN A 104 2.30 -11.94 4.44
C ASN A 104 3.67 -11.82 3.80
N ASN A 105 4.71 -12.18 4.55
CA ASN A 105 6.12 -12.12 4.15
C ASN A 105 6.49 -10.71 3.69
N VAL A 106 6.59 -9.82 4.67
CA VAL A 106 6.88 -8.40 4.48
C VAL A 106 8.39 -8.20 4.57
N TYR A 107 8.97 -7.43 3.66
CA TYR A 107 10.32 -6.92 3.76
C TYR A 107 10.30 -5.40 3.82
N ILE A 108 11.18 -4.82 4.67
CA ILE A 108 11.32 -3.38 4.83
C ILE A 108 12.81 -3.00 4.76
N GLY A 109 13.17 -2.23 3.75
CA GLY A 109 14.50 -1.64 3.63
C GLY A 109 14.53 -0.27 4.32
N LEU A 110 15.35 -0.14 5.35
CA LEU A 110 15.59 1.11 6.09
C LEU A 110 16.99 1.62 5.71
N GLU A 111 17.05 2.74 5.00
CA GLU A 111 18.32 3.34 4.60
C GLU A 111 18.40 4.79 5.04
N PHE A 112 19.48 5.15 5.75
CA PHE A 112 19.75 6.48 6.27
C PHE A 112 21.12 6.97 5.82
N GLU A 113 21.31 8.27 5.71
CA GLU A 113 22.63 8.85 5.41
C GLU A 113 23.66 8.54 6.51
N SER A 114 23.25 8.65 7.78
CA SER A 114 24.07 8.37 8.95
C SER A 114 23.24 7.94 10.16
N PRO A 115 23.85 7.34 11.20
CA PRO A 115 23.14 6.95 12.42
C PRO A 115 22.49 8.12 13.18
N GLN A 116 23.02 9.34 13.03
CA GLN A 116 22.50 10.54 13.68
C GLN A 116 21.59 11.35 12.73
N GLY A 117 21.57 11.00 11.43
CA GLY A 117 20.78 11.68 10.39
C GLY A 117 19.32 11.26 10.43
N THR A 118 18.46 12.17 9.97
CA THR A 118 17.04 11.94 9.80
C THR A 118 16.68 11.74 8.32
N SER A 119 17.63 12.05 7.41
CA SER A 119 17.49 11.80 5.98
C SER A 119 17.58 10.32 5.69
N GLY A 120 16.55 9.78 5.05
CA GLY A 120 16.47 8.37 4.68
C GLY A 120 15.50 8.13 3.53
N ASN A 121 15.48 6.90 3.05
CA ASN A 121 14.59 6.49 1.95
C ASN A 121 13.12 6.72 2.32
N TRP A 122 12.70 6.34 3.51
CA TRP A 122 11.31 6.50 3.96
C TRP A 122 10.93 7.96 4.17
N THR A 123 11.83 8.80 4.69
CA THR A 123 11.61 10.25 4.77
C THR A 123 11.35 10.84 3.39
N THR A 124 12.10 10.40 2.39
CA THR A 124 11.93 10.84 1.01
C THR A 124 10.58 10.38 0.44
N ILE A 125 10.22 9.10 0.63
CA ILE A 125 8.93 8.53 0.16
C ILE A 125 7.76 9.28 0.80
N MET A 126 7.79 9.50 2.12
CA MET A 126 6.72 10.22 2.84
C MET A 126 6.60 11.68 2.38
N THR A 127 7.72 12.37 2.19
CA THR A 127 7.73 13.73 1.64
C THR A 127 7.15 13.79 0.22
N ASN A 128 7.46 12.81 -0.62
CA ASN A 128 6.88 12.72 -1.97
C ASN A 128 5.37 12.51 -1.93
N THR A 129 4.91 11.64 -1.04
CA THR A 129 3.48 11.39 -0.83
C THR A 129 2.76 12.69 -0.44
N GLN A 130 3.33 13.45 0.48
CA GLN A 130 2.75 14.71 0.92
C GLN A 130 2.69 15.74 -0.20
N LYS A 131 3.76 15.91 -0.97
CA LYS A 131 3.77 16.80 -2.15
C LYS A 131 2.72 16.39 -3.19
N ALA A 132 2.51 15.09 -3.41
CA ALA A 132 1.49 14.58 -4.31
C ALA A 132 0.06 14.92 -3.80
N GLN A 133 -0.16 14.91 -2.47
CA GLN A 133 -1.41 15.37 -1.86
C GLN A 133 -1.67 16.85 -2.12
N ASP A 134 -0.68 17.70 -1.84
CA ASP A 134 -0.80 19.15 -1.98
C ASP A 134 -1.06 19.57 -3.43
N GLN A 135 -0.58 18.79 -4.40
CA GLN A 135 -0.79 19.03 -5.84
C GLN A 135 -2.09 18.42 -6.38
N SER A 136 -2.70 17.50 -5.64
CA SER A 136 -3.98 16.93 -6.03
C SER A 136 -5.09 17.92 -5.74
N THR A 137 -5.89 18.31 -6.77
CA THR A 137 -7.11 19.05 -6.58
C THR A 137 -7.95 18.32 -5.53
N PRO A 138 -8.48 19.00 -4.48
CA PRO A 138 -9.29 18.32 -3.49
C PRO A 138 -10.39 17.54 -4.19
N SER A 139 -10.23 16.23 -4.25
CA SER A 139 -11.30 15.36 -4.73
C SER A 139 -12.44 15.53 -3.75
N SER A 140 -13.57 16.06 -4.22
CA SER A 140 -14.77 16.31 -3.41
C SER A 140 -15.44 15.02 -2.91
N SER A 141 -14.76 13.87 -2.99
CA SER A 141 -15.25 12.65 -2.40
C SER A 141 -14.99 12.68 -0.90
N ASN A 142 -15.99 13.13 -0.13
CA ASN A 142 -16.04 12.98 1.33
C ASN A 142 -16.09 11.49 1.74
N LYS A 143 -15.29 10.63 1.09
CA LYS A 143 -15.20 9.21 1.45
C LYS A 143 -14.24 9.05 2.61
N THR A 144 -14.64 8.30 3.62
CA THR A 144 -13.77 7.87 4.72
C THR A 144 -13.44 6.39 4.57
N VAL A 145 -12.31 5.97 5.10
CA VAL A 145 -11.93 4.55 5.16
C VAL A 145 -11.57 4.22 6.60
N LEU A 146 -12.13 3.13 7.10
CA LEU A 146 -11.77 2.52 8.38
C LEU A 146 -11.27 1.10 8.10
N ILE A 147 -10.03 0.81 8.47
CA ILE A 147 -9.49 -0.54 8.55
C ILE A 147 -9.59 -0.98 10.01
N LYS A 148 -10.45 -1.97 10.30
CA LYS A 148 -10.61 -2.45 11.68
C LYS A 148 -9.37 -3.16 12.18
N ARG A 149 -8.70 -3.92 11.31
CA ARG A 149 -7.51 -4.70 11.66
C ARG A 149 -6.53 -4.76 10.49
N LEU A 150 -5.28 -4.45 10.75
CA LEU A 150 -4.16 -4.63 9.84
C LEU A 150 -3.15 -5.57 10.48
N VAL A 151 -2.87 -6.68 9.81
CA VAL A 151 -1.94 -7.72 10.28
C VAL A 151 -0.76 -7.81 9.34
N LEU A 152 0.43 -7.74 9.87
CA LEU A 152 1.66 -8.00 9.13
C LEU A 152 2.30 -9.25 9.71
N ASN A 153 2.61 -10.21 8.87
CA ASN A 153 3.22 -11.48 9.25
C ASN A 153 4.60 -11.62 8.62
N ASN A 154 5.54 -12.20 9.36
CA ASN A 154 6.90 -12.49 8.93
C ASN A 154 7.56 -11.25 8.33
N ILE A 155 7.88 -10.28 9.20
CA ILE A 155 8.47 -9.00 8.78
C ILE A 155 9.99 -9.11 8.91
N ASP A 156 10.68 -9.08 7.78
CA ASP A 156 12.13 -8.95 7.70
C ASP A 156 12.49 -7.49 7.42
N ALA A 157 13.56 -7.00 8.02
CA ALA A 157 14.01 -5.65 7.82
C ALA A 157 15.53 -5.57 7.71
N ASP A 158 15.99 -4.75 6.77
CA ASP A 158 17.39 -4.39 6.60
C ASP A 158 17.62 -2.94 6.99
N LEU A 159 18.69 -2.69 7.70
CA LEU A 159 19.16 -1.36 8.07
C LEU A 159 20.50 -1.08 7.40
N LEU A 160 20.57 -0.01 6.64
CA LEU A 160 21.78 0.48 5.98
C LEU A 160 22.03 1.95 6.36
N TYR A 161 23.23 2.24 6.86
CA TYR A 161 23.73 3.61 6.91
C TYR A 161 24.69 3.84 5.74
N GLN A 162 24.43 4.86 4.92
CA GLN A 162 25.28 5.17 3.76
C GLN A 162 26.70 5.51 4.17
N SER A 163 26.87 6.10 5.37
CA SER A 163 28.16 6.47 5.95
C SER A 163 29.12 5.29 6.17
N ASP A 164 28.60 4.09 6.47
CA ASP A 164 29.42 2.88 6.65
C ASP A 164 29.22 1.83 5.55
N GLY A 165 28.16 1.95 4.77
CA GLY A 165 27.85 1.09 3.63
C GLY A 165 27.54 -0.37 4.00
N LYS A 166 27.28 -0.67 5.28
CA LYS A 166 27.02 -2.03 5.75
C LYS A 166 25.53 -2.27 5.93
N VAL A 167 25.03 -3.33 5.31
CA VAL A 167 23.67 -3.82 5.53
C VAL A 167 23.66 -4.63 6.84
N ARG A 168 22.71 -4.31 7.71
CA ARG A 168 22.42 -5.04 8.94
C ARG A 168 21.05 -5.66 8.84
N HIS A 169 21.00 -6.98 8.84
CA HIS A 169 19.75 -7.71 8.92
C HIS A 169 19.22 -7.65 10.34
N LEU A 170 18.03 -7.09 10.51
CA LEU A 170 17.36 -7.05 11.81
C LEU A 170 16.65 -8.37 12.10
N PRO A 171 16.42 -8.71 13.37
CA PRO A 171 15.67 -9.93 13.70
C PRO A 171 14.27 -9.92 13.08
N THR A 172 13.84 -11.05 12.52
CA THR A 172 12.51 -11.21 11.95
C THR A 172 11.44 -10.97 13.01
N ILE A 173 10.48 -10.09 12.73
CA ILE A 173 9.33 -9.86 13.60
C ILE A 173 8.21 -10.80 13.13
N PRO A 174 7.76 -11.76 13.99
CA PRO A 174 6.77 -12.75 13.57
C PRO A 174 5.44 -12.14 13.16
N GLN A 175 4.96 -11.13 13.91
CA GLN A 175 3.69 -10.47 13.63
C GLN A 175 3.61 -9.09 14.25
N ILE A 176 2.97 -8.16 13.53
CA ILE A 176 2.47 -6.87 14.02
C ILE A 176 0.97 -6.81 13.74
N VAL A 177 0.18 -6.35 14.72
CA VAL A 177 -1.26 -6.13 14.58
C VAL A 177 -1.58 -4.69 14.93
N LEU A 178 -2.15 -3.96 13.99
CA LEU A 178 -2.66 -2.60 14.17
C LEU A 178 -4.19 -2.61 14.06
N VAL A 179 -4.86 -1.79 14.85
CA VAL A 179 -6.33 -1.77 14.88
C VAL A 179 -6.88 -0.35 14.70
N ASN A 180 -8.07 -0.25 14.11
CA ASN A 180 -8.82 0.99 13.98
C ASN A 180 -8.04 2.10 13.24
N ILE A 181 -7.41 1.76 12.10
CA ILE A 181 -6.74 2.73 11.24
C ILE A 181 -7.79 3.44 10.41
N SER A 182 -7.91 4.76 10.54
CA SER A 182 -8.90 5.55 9.81
C SER A 182 -8.30 6.73 9.08
N SER A 183 -8.90 7.10 7.95
CA SER A 183 -8.63 8.35 7.26
C SER A 183 -9.64 9.41 7.69
N GLN A 184 -9.18 10.57 8.14
CA GLN A 184 -10.05 11.69 8.54
C GLN A 184 -10.02 12.80 7.49
N GLY A 185 -10.78 12.62 6.38
CA GLY A 185 -10.95 13.66 5.34
C GLY A 185 -9.72 13.90 4.45
N GLY A 186 -9.91 14.42 3.25
CA GLY A 186 -8.84 14.66 2.25
C GLY A 186 -8.67 13.51 1.26
N ASN A 187 -7.48 13.38 0.64
CA ASN A 187 -7.20 12.23 -0.22
C ASN A 187 -7.01 10.98 0.63
N VAL A 188 -8.07 10.18 0.71
CA VAL A 188 -8.21 9.02 1.60
C VAL A 188 -7.04 8.05 1.49
N MET A 189 -6.56 7.79 0.26
CA MET A 189 -5.48 6.83 0.03
C MET A 189 -4.16 7.32 0.65
N ASP A 190 -3.84 8.60 0.47
CA ASP A 190 -2.57 9.14 0.92
C ASP A 190 -2.53 9.28 2.45
N GLN A 191 -3.65 9.69 3.07
CA GLN A 191 -3.76 9.73 4.53
C GLN A 191 -3.68 8.32 5.14
N LEU A 192 -4.33 7.33 4.49
CA LEU A 192 -4.26 5.94 4.92
C LEU A 192 -2.84 5.39 4.83
N MET A 193 -2.15 5.66 3.71
CA MET A 193 -0.76 5.25 3.52
C MET A 193 0.15 5.89 4.57
N ASN A 194 0.03 7.18 4.81
CA ASN A 194 0.80 7.87 5.83
C ASN A 194 0.50 7.33 7.24
N SER A 195 -0.77 7.10 7.57
CA SER A 195 -1.16 6.57 8.88
C SER A 195 -0.73 5.12 9.07
N ALA A 196 -1.02 4.24 8.12
CA ALA A 196 -0.68 2.82 8.22
C ALA A 196 0.83 2.59 8.15
N LEU A 197 1.52 3.20 7.21
CA LEU A 197 2.98 3.14 7.10
C LEU A 197 3.66 3.75 8.33
N GLY A 198 3.17 4.90 8.81
CA GLY A 198 3.70 5.54 10.00
C GLY A 198 3.57 4.65 11.24
N GLN A 199 2.41 4.05 11.47
CA GLN A 199 2.20 3.13 12.60
C GLN A 199 3.06 1.86 12.48
N MET A 200 3.16 1.29 11.29
CA MET A 200 4.00 0.14 11.01
C MET A 200 5.47 0.44 11.29
N LEU A 201 5.99 1.53 10.74
CA LEU A 201 7.37 1.95 10.98
C LEU A 201 7.61 2.21 12.47
N LYS A 202 6.70 2.92 13.15
CA LYS A 202 6.80 3.16 14.59
C LYS A 202 6.94 1.86 15.38
N GLU A 203 6.13 0.86 15.08
CA GLU A 203 6.18 -0.42 15.79
C GLU A 203 7.51 -1.15 15.54
N ILE A 204 8.01 -1.14 14.31
CA ILE A 204 9.33 -1.71 13.96
C ILE A 204 10.45 -0.97 14.69
N PHE A 205 10.47 0.34 14.64
CA PHE A 205 11.51 1.14 15.29
C PHE A 205 11.51 0.99 16.81
N ILE A 206 10.31 0.85 17.43
CA ILE A 206 10.22 0.61 18.89
C ILE A 206 10.79 -0.77 19.23
N ARG A 207 10.43 -1.82 18.49
CA ARG A 207 10.90 -3.19 18.73
C ARG A 207 12.41 -3.33 18.56
N GLU A 208 12.97 -2.63 17.59
CA GLU A 208 14.41 -2.66 17.29
C GLU A 208 15.23 -1.62 18.06
N ASN A 209 14.66 -0.98 19.11
CA ASN A 209 15.30 0.07 19.91
C ASN A 209 15.77 1.29 19.08
N LEU A 210 15.13 1.54 17.93
CA LEU A 210 15.43 2.66 17.04
C LEU A 210 14.46 3.85 17.23
N LYS A 211 13.78 3.92 18.38
CA LYS A 211 12.75 4.92 18.64
C LYS A 211 13.23 6.37 18.44
N GLU A 212 14.46 6.67 18.84
CA GLU A 212 15.01 8.02 18.66
C GLU A 212 15.12 8.44 17.19
N ILE A 213 15.45 7.50 16.32
CA ILE A 213 15.51 7.73 14.87
C ILE A 213 14.10 7.96 14.34
N PHE A 214 13.13 7.14 14.75
CA PHE A 214 11.75 7.30 14.38
C PHE A 214 11.19 8.68 14.76
N ASP A 215 11.35 9.07 16.03
CA ASP A 215 10.86 10.35 16.54
C ASP A 215 11.45 11.54 15.75
N LYS A 216 12.73 11.47 15.39
CA LYS A 216 13.39 12.49 14.56
C LYS A 216 12.84 12.56 13.14
N ILE A 217 12.58 11.41 12.50
CA ILE A 217 12.01 11.35 11.14
C ILE A 217 10.63 12.01 11.13
N PHE A 218 9.77 11.61 12.07
CA PHE A 218 8.38 12.07 12.09
C PHE A 218 8.23 13.52 12.52
N GLN A 219 9.13 14.06 13.34
CA GLN A 219 9.14 15.50 13.67
C GLN A 219 9.45 16.40 12.47
N GLN A 220 10.07 15.88 11.41
CA GLN A 220 10.41 16.63 10.21
C GLN A 220 9.33 16.60 9.12
N ILE A 221 8.31 15.74 9.25
CA ILE A 221 7.21 15.65 8.30
C ILE A 221 6.12 16.65 8.73
N PRO A 222 5.86 17.72 7.94
CA PRO A 222 4.81 18.68 8.28
C PRO A 222 3.44 17.97 8.38
N GLY A 223 2.74 18.13 9.49
CA GLY A 223 1.41 17.56 9.72
C GLY A 223 1.38 16.18 10.39
N SER A 224 2.54 15.60 10.75
CA SER A 224 2.60 14.42 11.61
C SER A 224 2.64 14.85 13.08
N ASP A 225 1.50 15.16 13.68
CA ASP A 225 1.44 15.25 15.14
C ASP A 225 1.70 13.87 15.75
N PRO A 226 2.63 13.75 16.71
CA PRO A 226 2.82 12.48 17.39
C PRO A 226 1.52 12.12 18.11
N VAL A 227 0.94 11.00 17.72
CA VAL A 227 -0.23 10.44 18.42
C VAL A 227 0.17 10.23 19.88
N LYS A 228 -0.44 11.01 20.76
CA LYS A 228 -0.31 10.90 22.22
C LYS A 228 -0.91 9.61 22.73
#